data_3822cc9b6f744038b546912f1a7f5717
#
_entry.id   3822cc9b6f744038b546912f1a7f5717
#
_cell.length_a   1.000
_cell.length_b   1.000
_cell.length_c   1.000
_cell.angle_alpha   90.00
_cell.angle_beta   90.00
_cell.angle_gamma   90.00
#
_symmetry.space_group_name_H-M   'P 1'
#
loop_
_entity.id
_entity.type
_entity.pdbx_description
1 polymer ?
#
loop_
_entity_poly.entity_id
_entity_poly.type
_entity_poly.pdbx_seq_one_letter_code
_entity_poly.pdbx_strand_id
1 'polypeptide(L)'
;MKWLLLTLALVAALAQAQTTPEALALLRKIHLATQKLSYTGTFVYQQGGQTETSRITRIADAAGGIEKLEALDGTPREVVRTRDTVRCYLPDRQVVKVDRRDARTFPALLPDELAELAQHYVITRGKRARVAGLDCESVVLMPRDELRYGHKLCADAGSGMLLKARILDNRGEMIEQFTFTQIAIGSVSRDRVKPRHDARSWRVVETAATPANMAESGWIVSSDLPGFRKVVEVRRKLRESGSVGQVVYSDGLAAVSVFIESLAGRSDPVRPGLSNLGAINIVTREVANHVVTVVGEAPAASVQRIAEGVVFKQLQ
;
A
#
# COMPACT_ATOMS: atom_id res chain seq x y z
N MET A 1 18.22 -68.57 16.72
CA MET A 1 18.46 -67.16 17.15
C MET A 1 17.95 -66.23 16.04
N LYS A 2 16.73 -65.70 16.21
CA LYS A 2 16.12 -64.80 15.24
C LYS A 2 16.36 -63.34 15.72
N TRP A 3 17.09 -62.57 14.98
CA TRP A 3 17.31 -61.15 15.22
C TRP A 3 16.16 -60.37 14.60
N LEU A 4 15.29 -59.77 15.44
CA LEU A 4 14.29 -58.76 15.02
C LEU A 4 15.00 -57.39 14.93
N LEU A 5 15.17 -56.88 13.72
CA LEU A 5 15.54 -55.49 13.49
C LEU A 5 14.28 -54.62 13.60
N LEU A 6 14.16 -53.87 14.71
CA LEU A 6 13.17 -52.83 14.88
C LEU A 6 13.65 -51.58 14.13
N THR A 7 13.08 -51.29 12.97
CA THR A 7 13.25 -49.99 12.27
C THR A 7 12.36 -48.96 12.89
N LEU A 8 12.97 -48.07 13.67
CA LEU A 8 12.31 -46.87 14.23
C LEU A 8 12.16 -45.85 13.11
N ALA A 9 10.95 -45.73 12.52
CA ALA A 9 10.62 -44.68 11.56
C ALA A 9 10.46 -43.33 12.32
N LEU A 10 11.45 -42.46 12.20
CA LEU A 10 11.41 -41.11 12.70
C LEU A 10 10.48 -40.27 11.80
N VAL A 11 9.20 -40.13 12.18
CA VAL A 11 8.28 -39.22 11.50
C VAL A 11 8.64 -37.81 11.98
N ALA A 12 9.43 -37.08 11.21
CA ALA A 12 9.66 -35.68 11.39
C ALA A 12 8.33 -34.93 11.06
N ALA A 13 7.55 -34.60 12.08
CA ALA A 13 6.40 -33.72 11.93
C ALA A 13 6.93 -32.36 11.49
N LEU A 14 6.73 -32.01 10.23
CA LEU A 14 6.90 -30.65 9.73
C LEU A 14 5.92 -29.75 10.49
N ALA A 15 6.40 -29.06 11.52
CA ALA A 15 5.63 -28.05 12.21
C ALA A 15 5.29 -26.93 11.23
N GLN A 16 4.11 -26.98 10.64
CA GLN A 16 3.59 -25.89 9.83
C GLN A 16 3.41 -24.69 10.73
N ALA A 17 4.06 -23.59 10.38
CA ALA A 17 3.87 -22.34 11.10
C ALA A 17 2.39 -21.94 11.05
N GLN A 18 1.79 -21.78 12.23
CA GLN A 18 0.38 -21.41 12.37
C GLN A 18 0.28 -19.96 12.84
N THR A 19 -0.80 -19.30 12.44
CA THR A 19 -1.14 -17.98 12.97
C THR A 19 -1.38 -18.08 14.47
N THR A 20 -0.69 -17.23 15.26
CA THR A 20 -0.81 -17.25 16.72
C THR A 20 -1.73 -16.14 17.25
N PRO A 21 -2.52 -16.39 18.29
CA PRO A 21 -3.39 -15.36 18.88
C PRO A 21 -2.62 -14.11 19.33
N GLU A 22 -1.42 -14.28 19.88
CA GLU A 22 -0.56 -13.17 20.32
C GLU A 22 -0.07 -12.30 19.16
N ALA A 23 0.18 -12.90 17.99
CA ALA A 23 0.54 -12.15 16.80
C ALA A 23 -0.64 -11.33 16.26
N LEU A 24 -1.84 -11.91 16.27
CA LEU A 24 -3.06 -11.18 15.90
C LEU A 24 -3.37 -10.05 16.89
N ALA A 25 -3.14 -10.26 18.19
CA ALA A 25 -3.31 -9.21 19.20
C ALA A 25 -2.35 -8.05 18.98
N LEU A 26 -1.07 -8.32 18.64
CA LEU A 26 -0.12 -7.28 18.29
C LEU A 26 -0.54 -6.55 17.01
N LEU A 27 -1.00 -7.27 15.99
CA LEU A 27 -1.47 -6.67 14.75
C LEU A 27 -2.65 -5.71 14.99
N ARG A 28 -3.62 -6.11 15.86
CA ARG A 28 -4.72 -5.23 16.29
C ARG A 28 -4.21 -4.00 17.04
N LYS A 29 -3.21 -4.15 17.92
CA LYS A 29 -2.60 -3.03 18.64
C LYS A 29 -1.98 -2.03 17.68
N ILE A 30 -1.26 -2.51 16.65
CA ILE A 30 -0.69 -1.67 15.58
C ILE A 30 -1.80 -0.92 14.84
N HIS A 31 -2.84 -1.63 14.41
CA HIS A 31 -3.98 -1.04 13.69
C HIS A 31 -4.65 0.09 14.51
N LEU A 32 -4.94 -0.16 15.78
CA LEU A 32 -5.54 0.85 16.65
C LEU A 32 -4.62 2.06 16.90
N ALA A 33 -3.31 1.82 16.99
CA ALA A 33 -2.34 2.89 17.18
C ALA A 33 -2.32 3.86 15.99
N THR A 34 -2.42 3.35 14.76
CA THR A 34 -2.47 4.21 13.56
C THR A 34 -3.69 5.13 13.52
N GLN A 35 -4.79 4.74 14.16
CA GLN A 35 -6.02 5.53 14.21
C GLN A 35 -6.00 6.56 15.34
N LYS A 36 -5.45 6.21 16.51
CA LYS A 36 -5.64 6.93 17.77
C LYS A 36 -4.45 7.80 18.21
N LEU A 37 -3.26 7.58 17.65
CA LEU A 37 -2.07 8.28 18.12
C LEU A 37 -1.83 9.57 17.35
N SER A 38 -1.48 10.62 18.09
CA SER A 38 -0.82 11.81 17.56
C SER A 38 0.69 11.60 17.69
N TYR A 39 1.45 12.01 16.68
CA TYR A 39 2.90 11.87 16.68
C TYR A 39 3.56 12.77 15.65
N THR A 40 4.86 12.98 15.81
CA THR A 40 5.73 13.55 14.77
C THR A 40 7.00 12.76 14.70
N GLY A 41 7.51 12.51 13.49
CA GLY A 41 8.74 11.75 13.31
C GLY A 41 9.36 11.93 11.94
N THR A 42 10.63 11.61 11.86
CA THR A 42 11.37 11.51 10.60
C THR A 42 11.62 10.04 10.31
N PHE A 43 11.36 9.63 9.08
CA PHE A 43 11.60 8.27 8.64
C PHE A 43 12.34 8.24 7.31
N VAL A 44 12.99 7.12 7.07
CA VAL A 44 13.66 6.79 5.82
C VAL A 44 12.85 5.70 5.13
N TYR A 45 12.56 5.91 3.85
CA TYR A 45 11.95 4.94 2.96
C TYR A 45 12.99 4.45 1.96
N GLN A 46 13.11 3.13 1.81
CA GLN A 46 14.04 2.46 0.90
C GLN A 46 13.27 1.57 -0.07
N GLN A 47 13.49 1.80 -1.37
CA GLN A 47 12.81 1.07 -2.44
C GLN A 47 13.74 0.97 -3.66
N GLY A 48 13.98 -0.25 -4.16
CA GLY A 48 14.71 -0.46 -5.42
C GLY A 48 16.08 0.22 -5.50
N GLY A 49 16.81 0.31 -4.39
CA GLY A 49 18.12 0.99 -4.32
C GLY A 49 18.03 2.52 -4.11
N GLN A 50 16.83 3.09 -4.11
CA GLN A 50 16.58 4.51 -3.79
C GLN A 50 16.24 4.68 -2.31
N THR A 51 16.60 5.83 -1.76
CA THR A 51 16.31 6.19 -0.38
C THR A 51 15.73 7.60 -0.35
N GLU A 52 14.60 7.77 0.34
CA GLU A 52 13.94 9.05 0.57
C GLU A 52 13.76 9.28 2.06
N THR A 53 14.05 10.49 2.53
CA THR A 53 13.79 10.93 3.90
C THR A 53 12.56 11.82 3.94
N SER A 54 11.65 11.51 4.84
CA SER A 54 10.42 12.29 5.01
C SER A 54 10.12 12.55 6.47
N ARG A 55 9.43 13.66 6.73
CA ARG A 55 8.84 13.95 8.05
C ARG A 55 7.35 13.75 7.98
N ILE A 56 6.80 13.05 8.95
CA ILE A 56 5.38 12.92 9.15
C ILE A 56 4.95 13.55 10.46
N THR A 57 3.85 14.27 10.44
CA THR A 57 3.20 14.83 11.62
C THR A 57 1.72 14.49 11.56
N ARG A 58 1.20 13.88 12.62
CA ARG A 58 -0.22 13.50 12.70
C ARG A 58 -0.83 14.02 13.99
N ILE A 59 -2.03 14.55 13.88
CA ILE A 59 -2.93 14.82 14.98
C ILE A 59 -4.14 13.92 14.81
N ALA A 60 -4.38 13.03 15.77
CA ALA A 60 -5.60 12.25 15.84
C ALA A 60 -6.67 13.04 16.60
N ASP A 61 -7.86 13.12 16.05
CA ASP A 61 -9.04 13.72 16.68
C ASP A 61 -10.32 12.97 16.29
N ALA A 62 -11.44 13.33 16.89
CA ALA A 62 -12.74 12.70 16.64
C ALA A 62 -13.23 12.86 15.18
N ALA A 63 -12.73 13.85 14.45
CA ALA A 63 -13.06 14.09 13.04
C ALA A 63 -12.19 13.27 12.06
N GLY A 64 -11.32 12.35 12.55
CA GLY A 64 -10.42 11.53 11.74
C GLY A 64 -8.99 12.06 11.69
N GLY A 65 -8.76 13.26 12.22
CA GLY A 65 -7.43 13.85 12.35
C GLY A 65 -6.89 14.52 11.09
N ILE A 66 -5.68 15.05 11.25
CA ILE A 66 -4.90 15.68 10.16
C ILE A 66 -3.52 15.06 10.14
N GLU A 67 -3.04 14.76 8.95
CA GLU A 67 -1.69 14.25 8.72
C GLU A 67 -0.98 15.12 7.70
N LYS A 68 0.27 15.46 7.99
CA LYS A 68 1.16 16.17 7.07
C LYS A 68 2.42 15.34 6.84
N LEU A 69 2.74 15.09 5.57
CA LEU A 69 3.96 14.45 5.11
C LEU A 69 4.79 15.46 4.33
N GLU A 70 6.06 15.60 4.69
CA GLU A 70 7.03 16.51 4.05
C GLU A 70 8.22 15.70 3.53
N ALA A 71 8.53 15.81 2.23
CA ALA A 71 9.81 15.33 1.70
C ALA A 71 10.93 16.22 2.23
N LEU A 72 11.97 15.61 2.80
CA LEU A 72 13.13 16.32 3.36
C LEU A 72 14.34 16.30 2.41
N ASP A 73 14.33 15.41 1.44
CA ASP A 73 15.32 15.33 0.36
C ASP A 73 14.62 15.20 -1.01
N GLY A 74 15.39 15.33 -2.09
CA GLY A 74 14.87 15.28 -3.45
C GLY A 74 13.97 16.47 -3.81
N THR A 75 12.96 16.21 -4.65
CA THR A 75 12.01 17.24 -5.09
C THR A 75 11.07 17.64 -3.95
N PRO A 76 11.00 18.93 -3.61
CA PRO A 76 10.12 19.42 -2.55
C PRO A 76 8.66 19.02 -2.78
N ARG A 77 8.09 18.35 -1.79
CA ARG A 77 6.70 17.90 -1.80
C ARG A 77 6.14 17.90 -0.39
N GLU A 78 4.94 18.41 -0.26
CA GLU A 78 4.19 18.38 0.98
C GLU A 78 2.80 17.82 0.73
N VAL A 79 2.36 16.86 1.54
CA VAL A 79 1.04 16.27 1.44
C VAL A 79 0.31 16.48 2.76
N VAL A 80 -0.83 17.15 2.69
CA VAL A 80 -1.73 17.32 3.85
C VAL A 80 -2.98 16.48 3.60
N ARG A 81 -3.27 15.58 4.54
CA ARG A 81 -4.43 14.69 4.51
C ARG A 81 -5.38 15.04 5.64
N THR A 82 -6.64 15.09 5.31
CA THR A 82 -7.76 15.11 6.24
C THR A 82 -8.64 13.90 5.93
N ARG A 83 -9.74 13.71 6.66
CA ARG A 83 -10.69 12.63 6.39
C ARG A 83 -11.15 12.62 4.92
N ASP A 84 -11.48 13.79 4.37
CA ASP A 84 -12.20 13.90 3.10
C ASP A 84 -11.31 14.37 1.94
N THR A 85 -10.09 14.83 2.22
CA THR A 85 -9.22 15.41 1.19
C THR A 85 -7.77 15.05 1.37
N VAL A 86 -7.08 14.87 0.24
CA VAL A 86 -5.63 14.84 0.14
C VAL A 86 -5.20 16.03 -0.70
N ARG A 87 -4.36 16.89 -0.15
CA ARG A 87 -3.77 18.04 -0.86
C ARG A 87 -2.27 17.82 -1.00
N CYS A 88 -1.79 17.72 -2.22
CA CYS A 88 -0.37 17.60 -2.54
C CYS A 88 0.14 18.93 -3.09
N TYR A 89 1.03 19.57 -2.35
CA TYR A 89 1.68 20.82 -2.70
C TYR A 89 2.99 20.51 -3.43
N LEU A 90 3.15 21.06 -4.62
CA LEU A 90 4.32 20.93 -5.49
C LEU A 90 4.94 22.30 -5.71
N PRO A 91 5.84 22.76 -4.82
CA PRO A 91 6.36 24.13 -4.83
C PRO A 91 7.02 24.54 -6.13
N ASP A 92 7.88 23.67 -6.69
CA ASP A 92 8.63 23.94 -7.93
C ASP A 92 7.72 24.16 -9.16
N ARG A 93 6.48 23.65 -9.07
CA ARG A 93 5.48 23.79 -10.15
C ARG A 93 4.39 24.79 -9.82
N GLN A 94 4.38 25.32 -8.61
CA GLN A 94 3.30 26.16 -8.06
C GLN A 94 1.92 25.53 -8.29
N VAL A 95 1.78 24.24 -7.95
CA VAL A 95 0.56 23.46 -8.14
C VAL A 95 0.14 22.82 -6.83
N VAL A 96 -1.17 22.88 -6.55
CA VAL A 96 -1.82 22.06 -5.53
C VAL A 96 -2.72 21.05 -6.21
N LYS A 97 -2.41 19.76 -6.06
CA LYS A 97 -3.31 18.68 -6.47
C LYS A 97 -4.26 18.36 -5.31
N VAL A 98 -5.54 18.33 -5.58
CA VAL A 98 -6.58 18.03 -4.60
C VAL A 98 -7.32 16.76 -5.02
N ASP A 99 -7.34 15.75 -4.16
CA ASP A 99 -8.12 14.53 -4.33
C ASP A 99 -9.16 14.46 -3.20
N ARG A 100 -10.43 14.28 -3.55
CA ARG A 100 -11.55 14.16 -2.61
C ARG A 100 -11.95 12.69 -2.54
N ARG A 101 -11.41 11.97 -1.59
CA ARG A 101 -11.76 10.58 -1.29
C ARG A 101 -11.37 10.25 0.12
N ASP A 102 -11.89 9.14 0.63
CA ASP A 102 -11.42 8.54 1.87
C ASP A 102 -9.91 8.31 1.79
N ALA A 103 -9.19 9.18 2.46
CA ALA A 103 -7.73 9.13 2.49
C ALA A 103 -7.32 8.20 3.63
N ARG A 104 -6.81 7.01 3.29
CA ARG A 104 -6.15 6.17 4.30
C ARG A 104 -4.96 6.91 4.87
N THR A 105 -4.88 6.95 6.21
CA THR A 105 -3.78 7.57 6.94
C THR A 105 -2.51 6.72 6.84
N PHE A 106 -1.35 7.36 6.85
CA PHE A 106 -0.06 6.64 6.90
C PHE A 106 0.19 6.10 8.33
N PRO A 107 0.75 4.93 8.49
CA PRO A 107 0.94 3.87 7.49
C PRO A 107 -0.34 3.02 7.34
N ALA A 108 -1.09 3.23 6.26
CA ALA A 108 -2.33 2.51 5.97
C ALA A 108 -2.05 1.08 5.48
N LEU A 109 -1.33 0.30 6.28
CA LEU A 109 -0.88 -1.03 5.91
C LEU A 109 -1.87 -2.13 6.30
N LEU A 110 -2.84 -1.84 7.17
CA LEU A 110 -3.70 -2.89 7.72
C LEU A 110 -5.18 -2.62 7.39
N PRO A 111 -5.94 -3.64 6.97
CA PRO A 111 -7.38 -3.55 6.79
C PRO A 111 -8.10 -3.49 8.13
N ASP A 112 -9.35 -3.05 8.12
CA ASP A 112 -10.20 -3.06 9.31
C ASP A 112 -10.50 -4.50 9.77
N GLU A 113 -10.63 -5.43 8.85
CA GLU A 113 -10.93 -6.86 9.07
C GLU A 113 -9.65 -7.70 9.12
N LEU A 114 -8.91 -7.60 10.21
CA LEU A 114 -7.62 -8.33 10.37
C LEU A 114 -7.76 -9.85 10.37
N ALA A 115 -8.93 -10.39 10.72
CA ALA A 115 -9.16 -11.84 10.75
C ALA A 115 -9.09 -12.46 9.34
N GLU A 116 -9.48 -11.73 8.31
CA GLU A 116 -9.42 -12.21 6.93
C GLU A 116 -7.98 -12.42 6.44
N LEU A 117 -7.03 -11.64 6.95
CA LEU A 117 -5.62 -11.81 6.61
C LEU A 117 -5.11 -13.21 6.96
N ALA A 118 -5.60 -13.83 8.03
CA ALA A 118 -5.17 -15.16 8.43
C ALA A 118 -5.56 -16.27 7.42
N GLN A 119 -6.50 -15.99 6.51
CA GLN A 119 -6.86 -16.91 5.42
C GLN A 119 -5.74 -16.96 4.37
N HIS A 120 -5.03 -15.85 4.16
CA HIS A 120 -4.03 -15.70 3.10
C HIS A 120 -2.60 -15.61 3.63
N TYR A 121 -2.43 -15.32 4.93
CA TYR A 121 -1.12 -15.20 5.57
C TYR A 121 -1.01 -16.07 6.81
N VAL A 122 0.20 -16.56 7.06
CA VAL A 122 0.61 -17.10 8.35
C VAL A 122 1.16 -15.94 9.16
N ILE A 123 0.52 -15.64 10.31
CA ILE A 123 0.84 -14.46 11.13
C ILE A 123 1.50 -14.93 12.43
N THR A 124 2.77 -14.58 12.61
CA THR A 124 3.58 -15.03 13.74
C THR A 124 4.30 -13.87 14.43
N ARG A 125 4.69 -14.09 15.69
CA ARG A 125 5.57 -13.15 16.40
C ARG A 125 6.98 -13.21 15.84
N GLY A 126 7.56 -12.04 15.60
CA GLY A 126 8.98 -11.91 15.23
C GLY A 126 9.87 -11.61 16.43
N LYS A 127 11.17 -11.50 16.21
CA LYS A 127 12.14 -11.11 17.23
C LYS A 127 11.90 -9.66 17.67
N ARG A 128 12.14 -9.38 18.96
CA ARG A 128 12.21 -8.00 19.48
C ARG A 128 13.39 -7.27 18.86
N ALA A 129 13.27 -5.96 18.72
CA ALA A 129 14.30 -5.08 18.18
C ALA A 129 14.23 -3.71 18.87
N ARG A 130 15.11 -2.80 18.45
CA ARG A 130 15.09 -1.40 18.85
C ARG A 130 15.07 -0.51 17.61
N VAL A 131 14.14 0.45 17.56
CA VAL A 131 13.97 1.37 16.42
C VAL A 131 13.76 2.77 16.96
N ALA A 132 14.50 3.74 16.45
CA ALA A 132 14.43 5.14 16.89
C ALA A 132 14.55 5.32 18.44
N GLY A 133 15.34 4.46 19.08
CA GLY A 133 15.53 4.48 20.54
C GLY A 133 14.42 3.78 21.34
N LEU A 134 13.36 3.28 20.74
CA LEU A 134 12.23 2.60 21.38
C LEU A 134 12.33 1.08 21.23
N ASP A 135 11.89 0.35 22.25
CA ASP A 135 11.76 -1.11 22.20
C ASP A 135 10.59 -1.50 21.29
N CYS A 136 10.84 -2.46 20.45
CA CYS A 136 9.96 -2.78 19.33
C CYS A 136 9.62 -4.27 19.32
N GLU A 137 8.33 -4.57 19.30
CA GLU A 137 7.80 -5.92 19.11
C GLU A 137 7.43 -6.15 17.64
N SER A 138 7.84 -7.29 17.10
CA SER A 138 7.62 -7.59 15.68
C SER A 138 6.50 -8.60 15.47
N VAL A 139 5.77 -8.40 14.36
CA VAL A 139 4.87 -9.39 13.77
C VAL A 139 5.28 -9.62 12.32
N VAL A 140 5.23 -10.88 11.89
CA VAL A 140 5.59 -11.31 10.53
C VAL A 140 4.35 -11.94 9.91
N LEU A 141 4.01 -11.48 8.72
CA LEU A 141 2.93 -12.01 7.89
C LEU A 141 3.58 -12.64 6.66
N MET A 142 3.64 -13.96 6.61
CA MET A 142 4.14 -14.70 5.44
C MET A 142 2.96 -15.19 4.62
N PRO A 143 2.94 -14.96 3.30
CA PRO A 143 1.85 -15.43 2.45
C PRO A 143 1.79 -16.96 2.42
N ARG A 144 0.59 -17.50 2.21
CA ARG A 144 0.34 -18.93 2.00
C ARG A 144 0.50 -19.35 0.54
N ASP A 145 0.64 -18.37 -0.35
CA ASP A 145 0.78 -18.53 -1.80
C ASP A 145 1.92 -17.64 -2.34
N GLU A 146 2.16 -17.67 -3.63
CA GLU A 146 3.18 -16.86 -4.32
C GLU A 146 2.59 -15.57 -4.94
N LEU A 147 1.32 -15.27 -4.65
CA LEU A 147 0.57 -14.19 -5.29
C LEU A 147 0.67 -12.86 -4.55
N ARG A 148 1.37 -12.84 -3.42
CA ARG A 148 1.51 -11.67 -2.55
C ARG A 148 2.85 -11.64 -1.85
N TYR A 149 3.24 -10.46 -1.37
CA TYR A 149 4.47 -10.29 -0.61
C TYR A 149 4.25 -10.58 0.87
N GLY A 150 5.34 -10.97 1.54
CA GLY A 150 5.39 -11.04 2.99
C GLY A 150 5.58 -9.65 3.61
N HIS A 151 5.17 -9.50 4.88
CA HIS A 151 5.36 -8.25 5.63
C HIS A 151 5.99 -8.53 6.99
N LYS A 152 6.89 -7.64 7.41
CA LYS A 152 7.43 -7.64 8.76
C LYS A 152 7.24 -6.26 9.36
N LEU A 153 6.41 -6.19 10.39
CA LEU A 153 6.06 -4.97 11.08
C LEU A 153 6.72 -4.96 12.46
N CYS A 154 7.31 -3.86 12.86
CA CYS A 154 7.89 -3.66 14.17
C CYS A 154 7.28 -2.43 14.81
N ALA A 155 6.61 -2.59 15.94
CA ALA A 155 5.86 -1.55 16.60
C ALA A 155 6.34 -1.33 18.04
N ASP A 156 6.30 -0.10 18.50
CA ASP A 156 6.62 0.25 19.89
C ASP A 156 5.86 -0.63 20.88
N ALA A 157 6.60 -1.22 21.79
CA ALA A 157 6.05 -2.16 22.76
C ALA A 157 4.99 -1.52 23.68
N GLY A 158 5.15 -0.24 23.99
CA GLY A 158 4.21 0.51 24.83
C GLY A 158 2.95 0.91 24.08
N SER A 159 3.08 1.74 23.05
CA SER A 159 1.95 2.38 22.34
C SER A 159 1.38 1.57 21.19
N GLY A 160 2.13 0.63 20.62
CA GLY A 160 1.77 -0.06 19.37
C GLY A 160 2.05 0.77 18.11
N MET A 161 2.68 1.95 18.24
CA MET A 161 3.04 2.77 17.08
C MET A 161 3.98 2.01 16.16
N LEU A 162 3.64 1.91 14.88
CA LEU A 162 4.48 1.26 13.88
C LEU A 162 5.75 2.07 13.66
N LEU A 163 6.90 1.49 13.99
CA LEU A 163 8.22 2.12 13.90
C LEU A 163 8.98 1.71 12.65
N LYS A 164 8.70 0.51 12.15
CA LYS A 164 9.37 -0.06 10.97
C LYS A 164 8.45 -1.05 10.28
N ALA A 165 8.38 -0.98 8.94
CA ALA A 165 7.77 -2.01 8.13
C ALA A 165 8.70 -2.43 7.01
N ARG A 166 8.65 -3.71 6.65
CA ARG A 166 9.36 -4.30 5.53
C ARG A 166 8.40 -5.10 4.67
N ILE A 167 8.58 -5.01 3.36
CA ILE A 167 8.03 -5.93 2.39
C ILE A 167 9.08 -6.97 2.07
N LEU A 168 8.68 -8.22 2.07
CA LEU A 168 9.55 -9.37 1.85
C LEU A 168 9.09 -10.12 0.60
N ASP A 169 10.04 -10.59 -0.19
CA ASP A 169 9.75 -11.49 -1.30
C ASP A 169 9.43 -12.93 -0.81
N ASN A 170 9.25 -13.86 -1.75
CA ASN A 170 8.97 -15.27 -1.47
C ASN A 170 10.16 -16.03 -0.84
N ARG A 171 11.37 -15.43 -0.85
CA ARG A 171 12.57 -15.96 -0.17
C ARG A 171 12.75 -15.35 1.21
N GLY A 172 11.88 -14.40 1.60
CA GLY A 172 11.99 -13.65 2.85
C GLY A 172 13.03 -12.52 2.80
N GLU A 173 13.52 -12.16 1.61
CA GLU A 173 14.43 -11.05 1.41
C GLU A 173 13.67 -9.72 1.35
N MET A 174 14.30 -8.65 1.85
CA MET A 174 13.68 -7.34 1.91
C MET A 174 13.69 -6.66 0.54
N ILE A 175 12.51 -6.32 0.03
CA ILE A 175 12.32 -5.54 -1.21
C ILE A 175 12.23 -4.05 -0.88
N GLU A 176 11.48 -3.72 0.15
CA GLU A 176 11.20 -2.36 0.60
C GLU A 176 11.20 -2.26 2.11
N GLN A 177 11.49 -1.06 2.60
CA GLN A 177 11.36 -0.81 4.03
C GLN A 177 11.06 0.68 4.26
N PHE A 178 10.23 0.97 5.26
CA PHE A 178 10.31 2.24 5.93
C PHE A 178 10.79 2.06 7.38
N THR A 179 11.50 3.03 7.92
CA THR A 179 11.94 3.00 9.32
C THR A 179 12.05 4.41 9.88
N PHE A 180 11.47 4.65 11.05
CA PHE A 180 11.67 5.89 11.77
C PHE A 180 13.10 5.98 12.26
N THR A 181 13.72 7.15 12.07
CA THR A 181 15.01 7.53 12.64
C THR A 181 14.82 8.34 13.92
N GLN A 182 13.71 9.10 13.99
CA GLN A 182 13.27 9.84 15.17
C GLN A 182 11.75 9.84 15.22
N ILE A 183 11.18 9.73 16.42
CA ILE A 183 9.75 9.83 16.63
C ILE A 183 9.44 10.36 18.04
N ALA A 184 8.45 11.23 18.14
CA ALA A 184 7.82 11.65 19.37
C ALA A 184 6.33 11.33 19.31
N ILE A 185 5.87 10.48 20.21
CA ILE A 185 4.46 10.04 20.31
C ILE A 185 3.80 10.88 21.40
N GLY A 186 2.64 11.44 21.13
CA GLY A 186 1.86 12.25 22.07
C GLY A 186 1.39 13.57 21.46
N SER A 187 1.23 14.60 22.29
CA SER A 187 0.67 15.88 21.89
C SER A 187 1.49 16.57 20.80
N VAL A 188 0.81 17.01 19.76
CA VAL A 188 1.36 17.75 18.62
C VAL A 188 0.62 19.06 18.46
N SER A 189 1.36 20.19 18.30
CA SER A 189 0.75 21.47 17.98
C SER A 189 0.06 21.47 16.61
N ARG A 190 -1.14 22.04 16.53
CA ARG A 190 -1.90 22.17 15.27
C ARG A 190 -1.16 22.97 14.19
N ASP A 191 -0.25 23.86 14.56
CA ASP A 191 0.54 24.61 13.59
C ASP A 191 1.49 23.71 12.78
N ARG A 192 1.91 22.58 13.34
CA ARG A 192 2.82 21.66 12.66
C ARG A 192 2.18 20.87 11.50
N VAL A 193 0.84 20.81 11.45
CA VAL A 193 0.11 20.17 10.35
C VAL A 193 -0.42 21.16 9.31
N LYS A 194 -0.19 22.47 9.52
CA LYS A 194 -0.51 23.49 8.51
C LYS A 194 0.47 23.40 7.33
N PRO A 195 0.02 23.70 6.10
CA PRO A 195 0.91 23.85 4.95
C PRO A 195 2.00 24.89 5.22
N ARG A 196 3.25 24.61 4.77
CA ARG A 196 4.36 25.56 4.88
C ARG A 196 4.27 26.68 3.85
N HIS A 197 3.68 26.36 2.68
CA HIS A 197 3.65 27.25 1.55
C HIS A 197 2.36 28.07 1.51
N ASP A 198 2.47 29.35 1.24
CA ASP A 198 1.32 30.16 0.86
C ASP A 198 0.97 29.85 -0.61
N ALA A 199 0.02 28.98 -0.79
CA ALA A 199 -0.40 28.47 -2.10
C ALA A 199 -1.64 29.18 -2.66
N ARG A 200 -2.00 30.39 -2.14
CA ARG A 200 -3.19 31.13 -2.60
C ARG A 200 -3.14 31.50 -4.07
N SER A 201 -1.96 31.75 -4.61
CA SER A 201 -1.75 32.07 -6.03
C SER A 201 -1.45 30.85 -6.90
N TRP A 202 -1.35 29.65 -6.31
CA TRP A 202 -0.97 28.45 -7.05
C TRP A 202 -2.13 27.89 -7.86
N ARG A 203 -1.81 27.21 -8.95
CA ARG A 203 -2.80 26.48 -9.75
C ARG A 203 -3.34 25.29 -8.96
N VAL A 204 -4.64 25.22 -8.78
CA VAL A 204 -5.32 24.09 -8.16
C VAL A 204 -5.76 23.10 -9.24
N VAL A 205 -5.38 21.84 -9.09
CA VAL A 205 -5.78 20.73 -9.96
C VAL A 205 -6.61 19.75 -9.13
N GLU A 206 -7.91 19.76 -9.31
CA GLU A 206 -8.80 18.81 -8.65
C GLU A 206 -8.91 17.53 -9.50
N THR A 207 -8.74 16.38 -8.82
CA THR A 207 -9.00 15.08 -9.42
C THR A 207 -10.38 14.62 -8.96
N ALA A 208 -11.37 14.76 -9.83
CA ALA A 208 -12.70 14.24 -9.57
C ALA A 208 -12.77 12.77 -10.00
N ALA A 209 -13.22 11.91 -9.10
CA ALA A 209 -13.56 10.53 -9.39
C ALA A 209 -15.07 10.36 -9.24
N THR A 210 -15.73 9.80 -10.24
CA THR A 210 -17.16 9.44 -10.19
C THR A 210 -17.30 7.93 -10.14
N PRO A 211 -18.18 7.36 -9.31
CA PRO A 211 -18.50 5.94 -9.38
C PRO A 211 -18.80 5.52 -10.82
N ALA A 212 -18.36 4.37 -11.21
CA ALA A 212 -18.53 3.86 -12.56
C ALA A 212 -18.68 2.34 -12.53
N ASN A 213 -19.28 1.81 -13.59
CA ASN A 213 -19.33 0.39 -13.87
C ASN A 213 -18.63 0.18 -15.23
N MET A 214 -17.45 -0.43 -15.22
CA MET A 214 -16.67 -0.63 -16.44
C MET A 214 -17.38 -1.57 -17.40
N ALA A 215 -18.22 -2.50 -16.91
CA ALA A 215 -18.97 -3.42 -17.74
C ALA A 215 -19.98 -2.70 -18.64
N GLU A 216 -20.57 -1.59 -18.22
CA GLU A 216 -21.46 -0.76 -19.05
C GLU A 216 -20.74 -0.11 -20.24
N SER A 217 -19.42 -0.04 -20.18
CA SER A 217 -18.58 0.45 -21.28
C SER A 217 -17.91 -0.70 -22.05
N GLY A 218 -18.38 -1.95 -21.90
CA GLY A 218 -17.86 -3.12 -22.58
C GLY A 218 -16.60 -3.73 -21.96
N TRP A 219 -16.12 -3.23 -20.81
CA TRP A 219 -14.93 -3.75 -20.15
C TRP A 219 -15.26 -4.83 -19.14
N ILE A 220 -14.62 -5.97 -19.28
CA ILE A 220 -14.56 -6.98 -18.23
C ILE A 220 -13.21 -6.84 -17.56
N VAL A 221 -13.25 -6.50 -16.28
CA VAL A 221 -12.08 -6.45 -15.43
C VAL A 221 -12.31 -7.48 -14.33
N SER A 222 -11.55 -8.55 -14.33
CA SER A 222 -11.68 -9.62 -13.35
C SER A 222 -10.35 -9.88 -12.66
N SER A 223 -10.40 -10.21 -11.37
CA SER A 223 -9.27 -10.76 -10.64
C SER A 223 -9.64 -12.19 -10.25
N ASP A 224 -8.87 -13.15 -10.73
CA ASP A 224 -8.97 -14.55 -10.32
C ASP A 224 -7.98 -14.88 -9.19
N LEU A 225 -7.38 -13.83 -8.57
CA LEU A 225 -6.48 -13.99 -7.44
C LEU A 225 -7.29 -14.24 -6.16
N PRO A 226 -7.04 -15.35 -5.44
CA PRO A 226 -7.72 -15.66 -4.19
C PRO A 226 -7.59 -14.52 -3.17
N GLY A 227 -8.71 -14.09 -2.58
CA GLY A 227 -8.75 -13.02 -1.57
C GLY A 227 -8.68 -11.59 -2.10
N PHE A 228 -8.33 -11.36 -3.36
CA PHE A 228 -8.38 -10.02 -3.95
C PHE A 228 -9.82 -9.68 -4.34
N ARG A 229 -10.37 -8.65 -3.71
CA ARG A 229 -11.73 -8.16 -3.97
C ARG A 229 -11.68 -6.77 -4.61
N LYS A 230 -12.64 -6.48 -5.46
CA LYS A 230 -12.84 -5.16 -6.04
C LYS A 230 -13.26 -4.18 -4.94
N VAL A 231 -12.43 -3.17 -4.68
CA VAL A 231 -12.66 -2.16 -3.62
C VAL A 231 -12.96 -0.79 -4.17
N VAL A 232 -12.57 -0.51 -5.43
CA VAL A 232 -12.83 0.75 -6.12
C VAL A 232 -13.18 0.47 -7.57
N GLU A 233 -14.19 1.15 -8.10
CA GLU A 233 -14.49 1.21 -9.52
C GLU A 233 -15.02 2.59 -9.86
N VAL A 234 -14.19 3.40 -10.54
CA VAL A 234 -14.45 4.82 -10.77
C VAL A 234 -13.98 5.26 -12.15
N ARG A 235 -14.53 6.36 -12.64
CA ARG A 235 -14.04 7.10 -13.77
C ARG A 235 -13.44 8.41 -13.30
N ARG A 236 -12.18 8.68 -13.70
CA ARG A 236 -11.48 9.92 -13.39
C ARG A 236 -11.42 10.81 -14.62
N LYS A 237 -11.70 12.10 -14.43
CA LYS A 237 -11.45 13.09 -15.47
C LYS A 237 -10.02 13.60 -15.33
N LEU A 238 -9.22 13.42 -16.38
CA LEU A 238 -7.90 14.04 -16.52
C LEU A 238 -8.06 15.22 -17.48
N ARG A 239 -7.60 16.41 -17.08
CA ARG A 239 -7.86 17.65 -17.86
C ARG A 239 -7.31 17.63 -19.28
N GLU A 240 -6.24 16.88 -19.53
CA GLU A 240 -5.51 16.89 -20.81
C GLU A 240 -5.69 15.60 -21.64
N SER A 241 -6.10 14.50 -21.04
CA SER A 241 -6.16 13.17 -21.67
C SER A 241 -7.54 12.51 -21.65
N GLY A 242 -8.60 13.26 -21.35
CA GLY A 242 -9.95 12.71 -21.34
C GLY A 242 -10.31 12.04 -20.00
N SER A 243 -10.98 10.89 -20.06
CA SER A 243 -11.37 10.13 -18.85
C SER A 243 -10.64 8.79 -18.78
N VAL A 244 -10.26 8.41 -17.55
CA VAL A 244 -9.59 7.16 -17.23
C VAL A 244 -10.51 6.30 -16.37
N GLY A 245 -10.77 5.05 -16.80
CA GLY A 245 -11.39 4.04 -15.95
C GLY A 245 -10.36 3.54 -14.93
N GLN A 246 -10.75 3.42 -13.68
CA GLN A 246 -9.92 2.82 -12.64
C GLN A 246 -10.70 1.77 -11.86
N VAL A 247 -10.12 0.56 -11.78
CA VAL A 247 -10.60 -0.51 -10.90
C VAL A 247 -9.47 -0.88 -9.93
N VAL A 248 -9.78 -1.03 -8.66
CA VAL A 248 -8.78 -1.45 -7.66
C VAL A 248 -9.23 -2.74 -7.00
N TYR A 249 -8.33 -3.70 -6.98
CA TYR A 249 -8.44 -4.94 -6.22
C TYR A 249 -7.51 -4.90 -5.01
N SER A 250 -7.95 -5.48 -3.89
CA SER A 250 -7.13 -5.58 -2.68
C SER A 250 -7.49 -6.83 -1.89
N ASP A 251 -6.48 -7.42 -1.24
CA ASP A 251 -6.62 -8.48 -0.24
C ASP A 251 -6.59 -7.92 1.20
N GLY A 252 -6.55 -6.58 1.32
CA GLY A 252 -6.45 -5.86 2.59
C GLY A 252 -5.04 -5.36 2.91
N LEU A 253 -3.97 -5.99 2.40
CA LEU A 253 -2.58 -5.53 2.53
C LEU A 253 -2.06 -5.00 1.19
N ALA A 254 -2.08 -5.84 0.18
CA ALA A 254 -1.70 -5.48 -1.18
C ALA A 254 -2.88 -4.86 -1.93
N ALA A 255 -2.57 -3.95 -2.87
CA ALA A 255 -3.54 -3.39 -3.79
C ALA A 255 -3.00 -3.39 -5.22
N VAL A 256 -3.87 -3.72 -6.17
CA VAL A 256 -3.59 -3.68 -7.60
C VAL A 256 -4.64 -2.81 -8.29
N SER A 257 -4.17 -1.76 -8.96
CA SER A 257 -4.99 -0.81 -9.70
C SER A 257 -4.90 -1.10 -11.19
N VAL A 258 -6.04 -1.17 -11.85
CA VAL A 258 -6.20 -1.26 -13.31
C VAL A 258 -6.65 0.09 -13.82
N PHE A 259 -5.91 0.67 -14.74
CA PHE A 259 -6.25 1.91 -15.45
C PHE A 259 -6.54 1.61 -16.90
N ILE A 260 -7.62 2.18 -17.45
CA ILE A 260 -8.06 2.03 -18.83
C ILE A 260 -8.17 3.42 -19.43
N GLU A 261 -7.28 3.75 -20.37
CA GLU A 261 -7.21 5.03 -21.08
C GLU A 261 -7.39 4.85 -22.58
N SER A 262 -8.19 5.72 -23.22
CA SER A 262 -8.30 5.72 -24.67
C SER A 262 -6.97 6.13 -25.33
N LEU A 263 -6.59 5.49 -26.43
CA LEU A 263 -5.45 5.89 -27.27
C LEU A 263 -5.75 7.16 -28.09
N ALA A 264 -7.03 7.51 -28.25
CA ALA A 264 -7.44 8.67 -29.02
C ALA A 264 -6.88 9.97 -28.40
N GLY A 265 -6.16 10.75 -29.20
CA GLY A 265 -5.55 12.02 -28.77
C GLY A 265 -4.24 11.88 -27.99
N ARG A 266 -3.70 10.68 -27.88
CA ARG A 266 -2.40 10.44 -27.23
C ARG A 266 -1.26 10.69 -28.25
N SER A 267 -0.30 11.51 -27.86
CA SER A 267 0.91 11.80 -28.66
C SER A 267 2.05 10.82 -28.39
N ASP A 268 2.12 10.30 -27.18
CA ASP A 268 3.22 9.44 -26.75
C ASP A 268 2.96 7.96 -27.11
N PRO A 269 3.97 7.25 -27.64
CA PRO A 269 3.83 5.84 -27.95
C PRO A 269 3.63 5.02 -26.66
N VAL A 270 2.76 4.02 -26.74
CA VAL A 270 2.61 3.04 -25.66
C VAL A 270 3.85 2.14 -25.67
N ARG A 271 4.35 1.83 -24.50
CA ARG A 271 5.41 0.83 -24.31
C ARG A 271 4.83 -0.38 -23.55
N PRO A 272 4.28 -1.37 -24.27
CA PRO A 272 3.78 -2.57 -23.65
C PRO A 272 4.90 -3.33 -22.93
N GLY A 273 4.56 -4.04 -21.87
CA GLY A 273 5.50 -4.88 -21.14
C GLY A 273 5.37 -4.77 -19.64
N LEU A 274 6.31 -5.42 -18.96
CA LEU A 274 6.46 -5.43 -17.52
C LEU A 274 7.62 -4.51 -17.12
N SER A 275 7.39 -3.69 -16.10
CA SER A 275 8.43 -2.91 -15.42
C SER A 275 8.18 -2.95 -13.92
N ASN A 276 9.19 -2.62 -13.11
CA ASN A 276 9.07 -2.62 -11.66
C ASN A 276 9.88 -1.48 -11.02
N LEU A 277 9.43 -1.10 -9.84
CA LEU A 277 10.16 -0.23 -8.92
C LEU A 277 9.90 -0.74 -7.49
N GLY A 278 10.93 -1.36 -6.88
CA GLY A 278 10.81 -2.04 -5.60
C GLY A 278 9.73 -3.12 -5.62
N ALA A 279 8.76 -3.06 -4.71
CA ALA A 279 7.63 -3.98 -4.64
C ALA A 279 6.51 -3.67 -5.65
N ILE A 280 6.55 -2.49 -6.29
CA ILE A 280 5.55 -2.11 -7.29
C ILE A 280 5.91 -2.73 -8.64
N ASN A 281 4.99 -3.53 -9.19
CA ASN A 281 5.06 -4.05 -10.55
C ASN A 281 4.01 -3.35 -11.42
N ILE A 282 4.38 -3.09 -12.68
CA ILE A 282 3.57 -2.37 -13.65
C ILE A 282 3.52 -3.19 -14.94
N VAL A 283 2.32 -3.51 -15.39
CA VAL A 283 2.09 -4.15 -16.70
C VAL A 283 1.29 -3.21 -17.57
N THR A 284 1.79 -2.94 -18.77
CA THR A 284 1.11 -2.13 -19.78
C THR A 284 0.76 -2.99 -20.98
N ARG A 285 -0.49 -2.90 -21.46
CA ARG A 285 -1.00 -3.59 -22.65
C ARG A 285 -1.88 -2.67 -23.47
N GLU A 286 -1.99 -2.96 -24.76
CA GLU A 286 -3.01 -2.38 -25.63
C GLU A 286 -4.18 -3.36 -25.79
N VAL A 287 -5.40 -2.89 -25.56
CA VAL A 287 -6.64 -3.67 -25.69
C VAL A 287 -7.72 -2.78 -26.31
N ALA A 288 -8.29 -3.16 -27.45
CA ALA A 288 -9.41 -2.47 -28.08
C ALA A 288 -9.22 -0.93 -28.18
N ASN A 289 -8.07 -0.51 -28.73
CA ASN A 289 -7.71 0.91 -28.91
C ASN A 289 -7.62 1.70 -27.60
N HIS A 290 -7.26 1.01 -26.50
CA HIS A 290 -6.98 1.61 -25.19
C HIS A 290 -5.65 1.09 -24.63
N VAL A 291 -5.05 1.92 -23.79
CA VAL A 291 -3.94 1.50 -22.91
C VAL A 291 -4.54 0.97 -21.63
N VAL A 292 -4.20 -0.26 -21.33
CA VAL A 292 -4.47 -0.87 -20.01
C VAL A 292 -3.19 -0.91 -19.24
N THR A 293 -3.14 -0.16 -18.13
CA THR A 293 -2.00 -0.16 -17.20
C THR A 293 -2.44 -0.76 -15.88
N VAL A 294 -1.77 -1.83 -15.46
CA VAL A 294 -2.01 -2.49 -14.19
C VAL A 294 -0.82 -2.27 -13.28
N VAL A 295 -1.06 -1.68 -12.11
CA VAL A 295 -0.02 -1.29 -11.14
C VAL A 295 -0.35 -1.87 -9.79
N GLY A 296 0.59 -2.58 -9.18
CA GLY A 296 0.32 -3.16 -7.85
C GLY A 296 1.57 -3.44 -7.04
N GLU A 297 1.41 -3.33 -5.71
CA GLU A 297 2.37 -3.79 -4.72
C GLU A 297 2.14 -5.29 -4.46
N ALA A 298 2.35 -6.07 -5.52
CA ALA A 298 2.18 -7.52 -5.56
C ALA A 298 3.23 -8.11 -6.52
N PRO A 299 3.57 -9.41 -6.41
CA PRO A 299 4.49 -10.07 -7.33
C PRO A 299 4.11 -9.88 -8.80
N ALA A 300 5.10 -9.81 -9.68
CA ALA A 300 4.90 -9.59 -11.11
C ALA A 300 3.87 -10.53 -11.73
N ALA A 301 3.89 -11.82 -11.36
CA ALA A 301 2.94 -12.83 -11.83
C ALA A 301 1.48 -12.45 -11.49
N SER A 302 1.23 -11.88 -10.31
CA SER A 302 -0.12 -11.45 -9.89
C SER A 302 -0.60 -10.26 -10.68
N VAL A 303 0.28 -9.26 -10.91
CA VAL A 303 -0.05 -8.09 -11.72
C VAL A 303 -0.28 -8.46 -13.18
N GLN A 304 0.52 -9.39 -13.74
CA GLN A 304 0.32 -9.93 -15.08
C GLN A 304 -1.01 -10.68 -15.21
N ARG A 305 -1.33 -11.53 -14.24
CA ARG A 305 -2.59 -12.31 -14.23
C ARG A 305 -3.82 -11.42 -14.21
N ILE A 306 -3.81 -10.34 -13.41
CA ILE A 306 -4.89 -9.33 -13.45
C ILE A 306 -4.91 -8.62 -14.80
N ALA A 307 -3.75 -8.25 -15.36
CA ALA A 307 -3.68 -7.60 -16.66
C ALA A 307 -4.26 -8.47 -17.78
N GLU A 308 -4.01 -9.79 -17.75
CA GLU A 308 -4.55 -10.76 -18.70
C GLU A 308 -6.08 -10.90 -18.57
N GLY A 309 -6.61 -10.76 -17.36
CA GLY A 309 -8.04 -10.77 -17.07
C GLY A 309 -8.80 -9.51 -17.53
N VAL A 310 -8.11 -8.50 -18.10
CA VAL A 310 -8.77 -7.32 -18.65
C VAL A 310 -9.07 -7.54 -20.12
N VAL A 311 -10.37 -7.62 -20.46
CA VAL A 311 -10.83 -7.82 -21.83
C VAL A 311 -11.93 -6.83 -22.18
N PHE A 312 -12.06 -6.51 -23.46
CA PHE A 312 -13.13 -5.68 -23.99
C PHE A 312 -14.10 -6.56 -24.79
N LYS A 313 -15.38 -6.49 -24.45
CA LYS A 313 -16.46 -7.08 -25.25
C LYS A 313 -17.28 -5.95 -25.86
N GLN A 314 -17.35 -5.93 -27.17
CA GLN A 314 -18.22 -5.00 -27.86
C GLN A 314 -19.68 -5.25 -27.44
N LEU A 315 -20.33 -4.23 -26.92
CA LEU A 315 -21.76 -4.32 -26.60
C LEU A 315 -22.51 -4.45 -27.92
N GLN A 316 -23.30 -5.51 -28.07
CA GLN A 316 -24.19 -5.73 -29.23
C GLN A 316 -25.40 -4.83 -29.16
#